data_51c3609928b063167ec9d6f12d483ef6
#
_entry.id   51c3609928b063167ec9d6f12d483ef6
#
_cell.length_a   1.000
_cell.length_b   1.000
_cell.length_c   1.000
_cell.angle_alpha   90.00
_cell.angle_beta   90.00
_cell.angle_gamma   90.00
#
_symmetry.space_group_name_H-M   'P 1'
#
loop_
_entity.id
_entity.type
_entity.pdbx_description
1 polymer ?
#
loop_
_entity_poly.entity_id
_entity_poly.type
_entity_poly.pdbx_seq_one_letter_code
_entity_poly.pdbx_strand_id
1 'polypeptide(L)'
;DEIFRSMLANPGFEKDFAGTWTRAHYYPSGVESSCSIERDNTVAYSGTYSMHYHVGTAAVTEVSLGTDFRTAVKPNTSYKITLQAKTSAETSAEAKIWLNLGECFATPTWGDIYNDVQKGNILTGPQADWTAISATIYTAANAEYINVQPAVSGTGDFWFDHIIVVEIPGEANALDTAKNAALDSLDAAVAALDQNAYTYWNWALVQTAKMNGINAVKQASD
;
A
#
# COMPACT_ATOMS: atom_id res chain seq x y z
N ASP A 1 -6.96 -19.25 -9.74
CA ASP A 1 -7.84 -18.15 -9.26
C ASP A 1 -7.01 -17.20 -8.39
N GLU A 2 -6.74 -15.99 -8.87
CA GLU A 2 -5.84 -15.04 -8.17
C GLU A 2 -6.40 -14.61 -6.82
N ILE A 3 -7.72 -14.58 -6.66
CA ILE A 3 -8.36 -14.19 -5.40
C ILE A 3 -7.95 -15.08 -4.21
N PHE A 4 -7.69 -16.35 -4.45
CA PHE A 4 -7.22 -17.28 -3.41
C PHE A 4 -5.74 -17.08 -3.02
N ARG A 5 -5.00 -16.27 -3.78
CA ARG A 5 -3.61 -15.91 -3.48
C ARG A 5 -3.50 -14.57 -2.77
N SER A 6 -4.60 -13.82 -2.66
CA SER A 6 -4.60 -12.55 -1.97
C SER A 6 -4.23 -12.73 -0.50
N MET A 7 -3.36 -11.87 -0.01
CA MET A 7 -3.00 -11.79 1.42
C MET A 7 -4.10 -11.10 2.24
N LEU A 8 -5.06 -10.43 1.58
CA LEU A 8 -6.18 -9.78 2.26
C LEU A 8 -7.17 -10.81 2.78
N ALA A 9 -7.68 -10.55 3.96
CA ALA A 9 -8.89 -11.22 4.41
C ALA A 9 -10.12 -10.64 3.68
N ASN A 10 -11.00 -11.50 3.19
CA ASN A 10 -12.24 -11.13 2.49
C ASN A 10 -12.02 -10.21 1.27
N PRO A 11 -11.16 -10.58 0.31
CA PRO A 11 -10.77 -9.72 -0.81
C PRO A 11 -11.86 -9.51 -1.87
N GLY A 12 -12.91 -10.33 -1.86
CA GLY A 12 -14.08 -10.26 -2.74
C GLY A 12 -15.38 -10.00 -1.98
N PHE A 13 -15.31 -9.55 -0.72
CA PHE A 13 -16.46 -9.14 0.10
C PHE A 13 -17.54 -10.21 0.31
N GLU A 14 -17.24 -11.48 0.10
CA GLU A 14 -18.18 -12.59 0.26
C GLU A 14 -18.61 -12.80 1.71
N LYS A 15 -17.87 -12.24 2.67
CA LYS A 15 -18.20 -12.19 4.09
C LYS A 15 -18.50 -10.75 4.52
N ASP A 16 -19.11 -10.62 5.71
CA ASP A 16 -19.29 -9.34 6.36
C ASP A 16 -17.98 -8.54 6.49
N PHE A 17 -18.07 -7.21 6.54
CA PHE A 17 -16.92 -6.32 6.74
C PHE A 17 -16.27 -6.49 8.11
N ALA A 18 -17.04 -6.95 9.10
CA ALA A 18 -16.59 -7.07 10.47
C ALA A 18 -15.25 -7.82 10.60
N GLY A 19 -14.29 -7.17 11.24
CA GLY A 19 -12.95 -7.72 11.48
C GLY A 19 -12.01 -7.69 10.29
N THR A 20 -12.42 -7.18 9.13
CA THR A 20 -11.57 -7.09 7.93
C THR A 20 -11.54 -5.70 7.31
N TRP A 21 -12.69 -5.11 7.06
CA TRP A 21 -12.87 -3.79 6.46
C TRP A 21 -13.60 -2.91 7.45
N THR A 22 -12.88 -2.16 8.27
CA THR A 22 -13.48 -1.51 9.44
C THR A 22 -13.16 -0.03 9.54
N ARG A 23 -12.28 0.49 8.67
CA ARG A 23 -11.82 1.85 8.78
C ARG A 23 -12.45 2.74 7.73
N ALA A 24 -13.65 3.22 8.04
CA ALA A 24 -14.34 4.18 7.19
C ALA A 24 -13.85 5.61 7.44
N HIS A 25 -13.70 6.36 6.36
CA HIS A 25 -13.40 7.79 6.35
C HIS A 25 -14.37 8.54 5.48
N TYR A 26 -14.73 9.75 5.96
CA TYR A 26 -15.58 10.69 5.25
C TYR A 26 -14.98 12.08 5.40
N TYR A 27 -14.67 12.73 4.29
CA TYR A 27 -14.11 14.07 4.28
C TYR A 27 -14.88 15.01 3.34
N PRO A 28 -15.08 16.28 3.74
CA PRO A 28 -14.82 16.82 5.10
C PRO A 28 -15.78 16.24 6.14
N SER A 29 -15.51 16.48 7.44
CA SER A 29 -16.46 16.09 8.50
C SER A 29 -17.82 16.71 8.27
N GLY A 30 -18.89 15.96 8.56
CA GLY A 30 -20.28 16.40 8.40
C GLY A 30 -20.95 15.94 7.09
N VAL A 31 -20.24 15.24 6.21
CA VAL A 31 -20.81 14.66 4.97
C VAL A 31 -21.33 13.23 5.15
N GLU A 32 -21.09 12.60 6.31
CA GLU A 32 -21.40 11.20 6.59
C GLU A 32 -22.85 10.84 6.34
N SER A 33 -23.78 11.75 6.67
CA SER A 33 -25.22 11.53 6.46
C SER A 33 -25.65 11.48 5.00
N SER A 34 -24.77 11.92 4.09
CA SER A 34 -24.99 11.91 2.63
C SER A 34 -24.22 10.78 1.94
N CYS A 35 -23.61 9.90 2.70
CA CYS A 35 -22.78 8.81 2.17
C CYS A 35 -23.18 7.49 2.83
N SER A 36 -22.97 6.39 2.11
CA SER A 36 -23.02 5.05 2.70
C SER A 36 -21.90 4.17 2.14
N ILE A 37 -21.49 3.19 2.95
CA ILE A 37 -20.58 2.11 2.57
C ILE A 37 -21.24 0.80 3.00
N GLU A 38 -21.51 -0.08 2.05
CA GLU A 38 -22.23 -1.32 2.32
C GLU A 38 -21.76 -2.47 1.41
N ARG A 39 -22.14 -3.68 1.73
CA ARG A 39 -22.04 -4.82 0.82
C ARG A 39 -23.23 -4.81 -0.12
N ASP A 40 -22.98 -5.00 -1.40
CA ASP A 40 -24.00 -5.08 -2.44
C ASP A 40 -23.90 -6.43 -3.14
N ASN A 41 -25.06 -7.07 -3.36
CA ASN A 41 -25.20 -8.31 -4.10
C ASN A 41 -25.90 -8.14 -5.46
N THR A 42 -26.07 -6.90 -5.90
CA THR A 42 -26.70 -6.61 -7.21
C THR A 42 -25.66 -6.35 -8.28
N VAL A 43 -24.47 -5.88 -7.90
CA VAL A 43 -23.35 -5.58 -8.80
C VAL A 43 -22.09 -6.21 -8.22
N ALA A 44 -21.54 -7.23 -8.88
CA ALA A 44 -20.29 -7.87 -8.48
C ALA A 44 -19.41 -8.14 -9.71
N TYR A 45 -18.09 -8.08 -9.55
CA TYR A 45 -17.12 -8.49 -10.57
C TYR A 45 -16.93 -10.00 -10.54
N SER A 46 -16.83 -10.55 -9.33
CA SER A 46 -16.70 -11.99 -9.10
C SER A 46 -17.48 -12.39 -7.86
N GLY A 47 -17.88 -13.67 -7.77
CA GLY A 47 -18.67 -14.15 -6.64
C GLY A 47 -20.08 -13.55 -6.61
N THR A 48 -20.54 -13.17 -5.42
CA THR A 48 -21.92 -12.69 -5.17
C THR A 48 -21.97 -11.25 -4.70
N TYR A 49 -20.92 -10.76 -4.05
CA TYR A 49 -20.92 -9.46 -3.39
C TYR A 49 -19.78 -8.57 -3.87
N SER A 50 -20.00 -7.26 -3.73
CA SER A 50 -18.98 -6.24 -3.85
C SER A 50 -19.08 -5.24 -2.70
N MET A 51 -18.13 -4.34 -2.58
CA MET A 51 -18.20 -3.19 -1.70
C MET A 51 -18.79 -2.01 -2.48
N HIS A 52 -19.84 -1.40 -1.99
CA HIS A 52 -20.56 -0.29 -2.59
C HIS A 52 -20.43 0.97 -1.75
N TYR A 53 -20.06 2.08 -2.39
CA TYR A 53 -20.10 3.42 -1.82
C TYR A 53 -21.15 4.24 -2.54
N HIS A 54 -22.03 4.88 -1.77
CA HIS A 54 -22.90 5.93 -2.27
C HIS A 54 -22.41 7.29 -1.78
N VAL A 55 -22.30 8.27 -2.68
CA VAL A 55 -21.91 9.65 -2.37
C VAL A 55 -22.97 10.59 -2.94
N GLY A 56 -23.78 11.16 -2.03
CA GLY A 56 -24.93 11.98 -2.37
C GLY A 56 -24.67 13.48 -2.43
N THR A 57 -23.45 13.94 -2.14
CA THR A 57 -23.10 15.37 -2.13
C THR A 57 -21.75 15.66 -2.78
N ALA A 58 -21.68 16.71 -3.59
CA ALA A 58 -20.43 17.17 -4.21
C ALA A 58 -19.42 17.78 -3.21
N ALA A 59 -19.83 18.01 -1.95
CA ALA A 59 -18.93 18.50 -0.93
C ALA A 59 -17.89 17.47 -0.48
N VAL A 60 -18.10 16.19 -0.81
CA VAL A 60 -17.20 15.09 -0.46
C VAL A 60 -15.90 15.18 -1.24
N THR A 61 -14.79 15.22 -0.52
CA THR A 61 -13.43 15.14 -1.07
C THR A 61 -12.84 13.76 -0.94
N GLU A 62 -13.32 12.94 0.00
CA GLU A 62 -12.98 11.52 0.13
C GLU A 62 -14.06 10.73 0.89
N VAL A 63 -14.44 9.58 0.35
CA VAL A 63 -15.05 8.47 1.09
C VAL A 63 -14.18 7.25 0.86
N SER A 64 -13.83 6.55 1.93
CA SER A 64 -12.99 5.36 1.83
C SER A 64 -13.26 4.36 2.96
N LEU A 65 -12.94 3.08 2.71
CA LEU A 65 -12.97 2.01 3.70
C LEU A 65 -11.68 1.20 3.60
N GLY A 66 -10.96 1.13 4.70
CA GLY A 66 -9.67 0.47 4.77
C GLY A 66 -9.68 -0.84 5.57
N THR A 67 -8.63 -1.62 5.38
CA THR A 67 -8.38 -2.89 6.08
C THR A 67 -7.89 -2.73 7.52
N ASP A 68 -7.72 -1.49 7.97
CA ASP A 68 -7.30 -1.18 9.35
C ASP A 68 -5.98 -1.88 9.74
N PHE A 69 -4.99 -1.88 8.82
CA PHE A 69 -3.65 -2.46 9.05
C PHE A 69 -3.66 -3.94 9.46
N ARG A 70 -4.61 -4.70 9.01
CA ARG A 70 -4.73 -6.11 9.38
C ARG A 70 -4.01 -7.04 8.43
N THR A 71 -3.39 -6.51 7.37
CA THR A 71 -2.63 -7.31 6.41
C THR A 71 -1.16 -7.25 6.77
N ALA A 72 -0.65 -8.34 7.32
CA ALA A 72 0.77 -8.47 7.64
C ALA A 72 1.60 -8.54 6.37
N VAL A 73 2.73 -7.83 6.36
CA VAL A 73 3.69 -7.80 5.26
C VAL A 73 5.11 -8.05 5.78
N LYS A 74 6.01 -8.40 4.88
CA LYS A 74 7.44 -8.48 5.17
C LYS A 74 8.08 -7.11 4.91
N PRO A 75 9.08 -6.71 5.69
CA PRO A 75 9.90 -5.54 5.36
C PRO A 75 10.70 -5.77 4.07
N ASN A 76 11.11 -4.68 3.41
CA ASN A 76 11.94 -4.69 2.21
C ASN A 76 11.42 -5.65 1.12
N THR A 77 10.11 -5.64 0.90
CA THR A 77 9.46 -6.60 0.01
C THR A 77 8.49 -5.89 -0.92
N SER A 78 8.52 -6.27 -2.20
CA SER A 78 7.59 -5.75 -3.20
C SER A 78 6.24 -6.46 -3.14
N TYR A 79 5.17 -5.68 -3.18
CA TYR A 79 3.79 -6.17 -3.26
C TYR A 79 3.06 -5.51 -4.41
N LYS A 80 2.30 -6.32 -5.14
CA LYS A 80 1.35 -5.83 -6.13
C LYS A 80 -0.04 -5.83 -5.54
N ILE A 81 -0.71 -4.69 -5.67
CA ILE A 81 -2.11 -4.51 -5.29
C ILE A 81 -2.92 -4.25 -6.55
N THR A 82 -4.00 -4.99 -6.73
CA THR A 82 -4.97 -4.76 -7.81
C THR A 82 -6.37 -4.77 -7.26
N LEU A 83 -7.25 -3.96 -7.82
CA LEU A 83 -8.68 -3.99 -7.53
C LEU A 83 -9.48 -3.70 -8.78
N GLN A 84 -10.72 -4.14 -8.81
CA GLN A 84 -11.69 -3.79 -9.84
C GLN A 84 -12.63 -2.72 -9.30
N ALA A 85 -12.87 -1.69 -10.11
CA ALA A 85 -13.77 -0.59 -9.79
C ALA A 85 -14.79 -0.39 -10.91
N LYS A 86 -16.01 -0.05 -10.54
CA LYS A 86 -17.12 0.27 -11.45
C LYS A 86 -17.96 1.39 -10.87
N THR A 87 -18.67 2.15 -11.69
CA THR A 87 -19.59 3.19 -11.22
C THR A 87 -20.94 3.10 -11.90
N SER A 88 -21.94 3.78 -11.33
CA SER A 88 -23.18 4.06 -12.03
C SER A 88 -22.97 5.05 -13.18
N ALA A 89 -23.91 5.09 -14.12
CA ALA A 89 -23.90 6.04 -15.24
C ALA A 89 -24.11 7.49 -14.77
N GLU A 90 -24.75 7.67 -13.61
CA GLU A 90 -25.07 8.96 -12.99
C GLU A 90 -23.90 9.53 -12.17
N THR A 91 -22.80 8.79 -12.06
CA THR A 91 -21.60 9.28 -11.37
C THR A 91 -21.07 10.53 -12.05
N SER A 92 -20.70 11.52 -11.24
CA SER A 92 -20.24 12.82 -11.76
C SER A 92 -18.99 12.69 -12.63
N ALA A 93 -18.90 13.56 -13.66
CA ALA A 93 -17.74 13.54 -14.57
C ALA A 93 -16.41 13.86 -13.88
N GLU A 94 -16.46 14.59 -12.76
CA GLU A 94 -15.31 14.97 -11.94
C GLU A 94 -14.97 13.94 -10.87
N ALA A 95 -15.79 12.89 -10.71
CA ALA A 95 -15.55 11.84 -9.75
C ALA A 95 -14.17 11.21 -9.95
N LYS A 96 -13.52 10.89 -8.88
CA LYS A 96 -12.23 10.18 -8.88
C LYS A 96 -12.33 8.92 -8.05
N ILE A 97 -11.63 7.90 -8.51
CA ILE A 97 -11.47 6.62 -7.82
C ILE A 97 -9.98 6.34 -7.73
N TRP A 98 -9.49 6.05 -6.53
CA TRP A 98 -8.08 5.76 -6.31
C TRP A 98 -7.88 4.77 -5.17
N LEU A 99 -6.65 4.39 -4.94
CA LEU A 99 -6.23 3.51 -3.87
C LEU A 99 -5.28 4.27 -2.94
N ASN A 100 -5.61 4.36 -1.66
CA ASN A 100 -4.68 4.74 -0.60
C ASN A 100 -4.01 3.49 -0.03
N LEU A 101 -2.71 3.58 0.18
CA LEU A 101 -1.90 2.54 0.81
C LEU A 101 -1.11 3.17 1.95
N GLY A 102 -1.23 2.61 3.14
CA GLY A 102 -0.48 3.02 4.32
C GLY A 102 0.33 1.86 4.89
N GLU A 103 1.51 2.15 5.42
CA GLU A 103 2.34 1.19 6.15
C GLU A 103 2.29 1.48 7.65
N CYS A 104 2.38 0.43 8.46
CA CYS A 104 2.46 0.51 9.90
C CYS A 104 3.60 -0.36 10.42
N PHE A 105 4.31 0.09 11.44
CA PHE A 105 5.54 -0.53 11.89
C PHE A 105 5.34 -1.55 13.00
N ALA A 106 4.70 -1.23 14.08
CA ALA A 106 4.70 -2.12 15.25
C ALA A 106 3.28 -2.49 15.68
N THR A 107 2.51 -1.50 16.07
CA THR A 107 1.13 -1.71 16.49
C THR A 107 0.24 -1.03 15.48
N PRO A 108 -0.80 -1.68 14.95
CA PRO A 108 -1.64 -1.08 13.91
C PRO A 108 -2.49 0.05 14.49
N THR A 109 -1.89 1.21 14.67
CA THR A 109 -2.52 2.43 15.15
C THR A 109 -2.28 3.58 14.19
N TRP A 110 -3.19 4.59 14.22
CA TRP A 110 -3.03 5.78 13.38
C TRP A 110 -1.73 6.56 13.62
N GLY A 111 -1.20 6.54 14.85
CA GLY A 111 0.03 7.24 15.19
C GLY A 111 1.28 6.64 14.55
N ASP A 112 1.18 5.40 14.11
CA ASP A 112 2.29 4.64 13.54
C ASP A 112 2.20 4.51 12.02
N ILE A 113 1.24 5.22 11.38
CA ILE A 113 1.11 5.21 9.93
C ILE A 113 2.26 5.96 9.29
N TYR A 114 2.90 5.29 8.39
CA TYR A 114 3.93 5.82 7.53
C TYR A 114 3.48 5.70 6.06
N ASN A 115 3.56 6.81 5.31
CA ASN A 115 3.20 6.85 3.89
C ASN A 115 1.76 6.40 3.55
N ASP A 116 0.77 6.94 4.25
CA ASP A 116 -0.62 6.80 3.79
C ASP A 116 -0.84 7.74 2.59
N VAL A 117 -0.62 7.23 1.41
CA VAL A 117 -0.63 8.01 0.17
C VAL A 117 -1.38 7.28 -0.94
N GLN A 118 -1.94 8.06 -1.84
CA GLN A 118 -2.51 7.54 -3.07
C GLN A 118 -1.43 6.84 -3.91
N LYS A 119 -1.72 5.64 -4.35
CA LYS A 119 -0.86 4.81 -5.18
C LYS A 119 -1.59 4.32 -6.43
N GLY A 120 -0.82 4.03 -7.46
CA GLY A 120 -1.34 3.50 -8.72
C GLY A 120 -2.05 4.55 -9.59
N ASN A 121 -2.81 4.06 -10.55
CA ASN A 121 -3.58 4.90 -11.45
C ASN A 121 -4.85 5.43 -10.77
N ILE A 122 -5.27 6.63 -11.19
CA ILE A 122 -6.55 7.24 -10.79
C ILE A 122 -7.52 7.08 -11.96
N LEU A 123 -8.75 6.60 -11.68
CA LEU A 123 -9.84 6.65 -12.64
C LEU A 123 -10.63 7.95 -12.45
N THR A 124 -11.13 8.52 -13.52
CA THR A 124 -11.89 9.77 -13.49
C THR A 124 -13.18 9.61 -14.29
N GLY A 125 -14.27 10.13 -13.73
CA GLY A 125 -15.60 10.05 -14.30
C GLY A 125 -16.23 8.66 -14.26
N PRO A 126 -17.36 8.46 -14.94
CA PRO A 126 -18.07 7.19 -14.97
C PRO A 126 -17.23 6.05 -15.55
N GLN A 127 -17.27 4.90 -14.89
CA GLN A 127 -16.66 3.64 -15.32
C GLN A 127 -17.79 2.62 -15.54
N ALA A 128 -18.38 2.59 -16.73
CA ALA A 128 -19.51 1.70 -17.05
C ALA A 128 -19.15 0.22 -16.95
N ASP A 129 -17.91 -0.12 -17.28
CA ASP A 129 -17.35 -1.45 -17.14
C ASP A 129 -16.38 -1.52 -15.96
N TRP A 130 -16.17 -2.74 -15.43
CA TRP A 130 -15.17 -2.97 -14.41
C TRP A 130 -13.78 -2.61 -14.93
N THR A 131 -13.12 -1.70 -14.25
CA THR A 131 -11.82 -1.14 -14.63
C THR A 131 -10.83 -1.35 -13.50
N ALA A 132 -9.63 -1.81 -13.85
CA ALA A 132 -8.60 -2.12 -12.87
C ALA A 132 -7.87 -0.86 -12.37
N ILE A 133 -7.66 -0.80 -11.06
CA ILE A 133 -6.63 0.02 -10.43
C ILE A 133 -5.50 -0.91 -9.98
N SER A 134 -4.26 -0.55 -10.28
CA SER A 134 -3.09 -1.33 -9.92
C SER A 134 -2.00 -0.44 -9.33
N ALA A 135 -1.39 -0.92 -8.25
CA ALA A 135 -0.25 -0.29 -7.61
C ALA A 135 0.80 -1.33 -7.26
N THR A 136 2.06 -0.91 -7.23
CA THR A 136 3.14 -1.68 -6.65
C THR A 136 3.73 -0.85 -5.52
N ILE A 137 3.97 -1.48 -4.37
CA ILE A 137 4.65 -0.87 -3.23
C ILE A 137 5.87 -1.70 -2.89
N TYR A 138 6.88 -1.02 -2.37
CA TYR A 138 8.02 -1.63 -1.71
C TYR A 138 7.98 -1.21 -0.24
N THR A 139 7.88 -2.20 0.64
CA THR A 139 7.70 -1.95 2.07
C THR A 139 9.00 -1.47 2.71
N ALA A 140 8.89 -0.55 3.66
CA ALA A 140 10.02 -0.06 4.43
C ALA A 140 10.69 -1.17 5.26
N ALA A 141 11.93 -0.92 5.69
CA ALA A 141 12.74 -1.89 6.45
C ALA A 141 12.14 -2.31 7.81
N ASN A 142 11.16 -1.57 8.30
CA ASN A 142 10.47 -1.80 9.57
C ASN A 142 8.95 -1.93 9.39
N ALA A 143 8.45 -2.09 8.16
CA ALA A 143 7.03 -2.32 7.90
C ALA A 143 6.61 -3.71 8.37
N GLU A 144 5.51 -3.78 9.09
CA GLU A 144 4.91 -5.03 9.58
C GLU A 144 3.51 -5.26 9.01
N TYR A 145 2.79 -4.19 8.72
CA TYR A 145 1.42 -4.23 8.21
C TYR A 145 1.19 -3.19 7.13
N ILE A 146 0.19 -3.43 6.28
CA ILE A 146 -0.35 -2.43 5.36
C ILE A 146 -1.85 -2.24 5.57
N ASN A 147 -2.29 -1.00 5.32
CA ASN A 147 -3.68 -0.65 5.10
C ASN A 147 -3.93 -0.52 3.60
N VAL A 148 -4.97 -1.17 3.12
CA VAL A 148 -5.44 -1.07 1.73
C VAL A 148 -6.80 -0.38 1.79
N GLN A 149 -6.93 0.76 1.11
CA GLN A 149 -8.07 1.65 1.29
C GLN A 149 -8.54 2.23 -0.06
N PRO A 150 -9.48 1.57 -0.75
CA PRO A 150 -10.17 2.15 -1.88
C PRO A 150 -10.87 3.45 -1.48
N ALA A 151 -10.74 4.48 -2.31
CA ALA A 151 -11.23 5.81 -2.03
C ALA A 151 -11.89 6.43 -3.25
N VAL A 152 -12.88 7.29 -3.00
CA VAL A 152 -13.60 8.03 -4.04
C VAL A 152 -13.83 9.48 -3.64
N SER A 153 -14.04 10.32 -4.66
CA SER A 153 -14.60 11.66 -4.53
C SER A 153 -15.62 11.93 -5.63
N GLY A 154 -16.44 12.97 -5.46
CA GLY A 154 -17.53 13.28 -6.39
C GLY A 154 -18.79 12.48 -6.07
N THR A 155 -19.93 12.82 -6.71
CA THR A 155 -21.23 12.19 -6.47
C THR A 155 -21.43 10.96 -7.32
N GLY A 156 -22.16 9.98 -6.79
CA GLY A 156 -22.54 8.76 -7.54
C GLY A 156 -22.47 7.50 -6.70
N ASP A 157 -22.55 6.38 -7.40
CA ASP A 157 -22.41 5.04 -6.83
C ASP A 157 -21.16 4.39 -7.40
N PHE A 158 -20.38 3.79 -6.50
CA PHE A 158 -19.07 3.21 -6.80
C PHE A 158 -19.01 1.80 -6.22
N TRP A 159 -18.59 0.83 -7.02
CA TRP A 159 -18.40 -0.54 -6.60
C TRP A 159 -16.94 -0.94 -6.69
N PHE A 160 -16.48 -1.64 -5.68
CA PHE A 160 -15.15 -2.25 -5.62
C PHE A 160 -15.27 -3.73 -5.40
N ASP A 161 -14.44 -4.49 -6.07
CA ASP A 161 -14.39 -5.93 -5.93
C ASP A 161 -13.01 -6.48 -6.28
N HIS A 162 -12.78 -7.74 -5.95
CA HIS A 162 -11.58 -8.49 -6.35
C HIS A 162 -10.29 -7.76 -5.98
N ILE A 163 -10.17 -7.35 -4.71
CA ILE A 163 -8.99 -6.65 -4.20
C ILE A 163 -7.92 -7.66 -3.83
N ILE A 164 -6.84 -7.68 -4.58
CA ILE A 164 -5.76 -8.66 -4.45
C ILE A 164 -4.50 -7.97 -3.99
N VAL A 165 -3.86 -8.52 -2.96
CA VAL A 165 -2.50 -8.18 -2.55
C VAL A 165 -1.66 -9.43 -2.65
N VAL A 166 -0.60 -9.39 -3.45
CA VAL A 166 0.33 -10.50 -3.62
C VAL A 166 1.77 -10.02 -3.49
N GLU A 167 2.59 -10.83 -2.85
CA GLU A 167 4.04 -10.64 -2.84
C GLU A 167 4.60 -10.87 -4.25
N ILE A 168 5.50 -10.00 -4.69
CA ILE A 168 6.25 -10.18 -5.94
C ILE A 168 7.58 -10.85 -5.59
N PRO A 169 7.76 -12.15 -5.88
CA PRO A 169 9.00 -12.85 -5.53
C PRO A 169 10.19 -12.31 -6.36
N GLY A 170 11.26 -11.97 -5.68
CA GLY A 170 12.55 -11.70 -6.32
C GLY A 170 12.72 -10.30 -6.92
N GLU A 171 11.76 -9.40 -6.80
CA GLU A 171 12.01 -7.97 -7.07
C GLU A 171 12.62 -7.32 -5.83
N ALA A 172 13.96 -7.46 -5.68
CA ALA A 172 14.70 -6.47 -4.93
C ALA A 172 14.52 -5.12 -5.63
N ASN A 173 14.10 -4.09 -4.89
CA ASN A 173 14.08 -2.73 -5.39
C ASN A 173 15.48 -2.41 -5.98
N ALA A 174 15.52 -1.64 -7.06
CA ALA A 174 16.81 -1.23 -7.66
C ALA A 174 17.71 -0.54 -6.63
N LEU A 175 17.12 0.21 -5.69
CA LEU A 175 17.82 0.83 -4.56
C LEU A 175 18.43 -0.22 -3.62
N ASP A 176 17.69 -1.27 -3.24
CA ASP A 176 18.24 -2.33 -2.38
C ASP A 176 19.29 -3.17 -3.07
N THR A 177 19.13 -3.43 -4.38
CA THR A 177 20.16 -4.07 -5.18
C THR A 177 21.43 -3.20 -5.18
N ALA A 178 21.29 -1.88 -5.37
CA ALA A 178 22.41 -0.95 -5.32
C ALA A 178 23.02 -0.86 -3.93
N LYS A 179 22.20 -0.81 -2.87
CA LYS A 179 22.67 -0.82 -1.47
C LYS A 179 23.47 -2.08 -1.16
N ASN A 180 22.95 -3.25 -1.49
CA ASN A 180 23.64 -4.51 -1.27
C ASN A 180 24.96 -4.56 -2.03
N ALA A 181 24.99 -4.16 -3.29
CA ALA A 181 26.23 -4.07 -4.07
C ALA A 181 27.24 -3.08 -3.46
N ALA A 182 26.78 -1.95 -2.90
CA ALA A 182 27.64 -0.99 -2.21
C ALA A 182 28.19 -1.57 -0.90
N LEU A 183 27.38 -2.29 -0.13
CA LEU A 183 27.83 -2.98 1.11
C LEU A 183 28.87 -4.06 0.79
N ASP A 184 28.63 -4.89 -0.22
CA ASP A 184 29.56 -5.94 -0.68
C ASP A 184 30.89 -5.31 -1.14
N SER A 185 30.81 -4.19 -1.87
CA SER A 185 32.01 -3.45 -2.33
C SER A 185 32.82 -2.88 -1.18
N LEU A 186 32.14 -2.36 -0.15
CA LEU A 186 32.77 -1.82 1.06
C LEU A 186 33.45 -2.94 1.87
N ASP A 187 32.79 -4.07 2.03
CA ASP A 187 33.35 -5.26 2.68
C ASP A 187 34.57 -5.80 1.95
N ALA A 188 34.49 -5.90 0.62
CA ALA A 188 35.59 -6.35 -0.22
C ALA A 188 36.80 -5.39 -0.14
N ALA A 189 36.54 -4.07 -0.16
CA ALA A 189 37.61 -3.08 -0.04
C ALA A 189 38.35 -3.14 1.28
N VAL A 190 37.64 -3.35 2.39
CA VAL A 190 38.26 -3.49 3.72
C VAL A 190 38.96 -4.85 3.85
N ALA A 191 38.40 -5.93 3.31
CA ALA A 191 39.01 -7.24 3.32
C ALA A 191 40.31 -7.32 2.50
N ALA A 192 40.48 -6.47 1.49
CA ALA A 192 41.67 -6.38 0.69
C ALA A 192 42.85 -5.68 1.40
N LEU A 193 42.60 -5.02 2.54
CA LEU A 193 43.65 -4.36 3.33
C LEU A 193 44.39 -5.38 4.21
N ASP A 194 45.72 -5.34 4.20
CA ASP A 194 46.52 -6.12 5.13
C ASP A 194 46.49 -5.46 6.51
N GLN A 195 45.75 -6.03 7.44
CA GLN A 195 45.62 -5.54 8.80
C GLN A 195 46.98 -5.35 9.50
N ASN A 196 47.96 -6.19 9.18
CA ASN A 196 49.30 -6.15 9.80
C ASN A 196 50.14 -4.95 9.32
N ALA A 197 49.73 -4.33 8.20
CA ALA A 197 50.35 -3.09 7.71
C ALA A 197 49.93 -1.83 8.50
N TYR A 198 48.96 -1.95 9.41
CA TYR A 198 48.42 -0.85 10.21
C TYR A 198 48.77 -0.98 11.70
N THR A 199 48.94 0.14 12.37
CA THR A 199 48.93 0.16 13.82
C THR A 199 47.51 -0.15 14.33
N TYR A 200 47.39 -0.60 15.55
CA TYR A 200 46.10 -0.86 16.22
C TYR A 200 45.13 0.33 16.06
N TRP A 201 45.63 1.53 16.31
CA TRP A 201 44.81 2.76 16.22
C TRP A 201 44.40 3.07 14.80
N ASN A 202 45.27 2.91 13.82
CA ASN A 202 44.93 3.13 12.43
C ASN A 202 43.95 2.10 11.90
N TRP A 203 44.07 0.84 12.33
CA TRP A 203 43.07 -0.18 11.98
C TRP A 203 41.72 0.10 12.58
N ALA A 204 41.63 0.61 13.84
CA ALA A 204 40.39 1.05 14.45
C ALA A 204 39.70 2.18 13.66
N LEU A 205 40.48 3.09 13.06
CA LEU A 205 39.93 4.13 12.18
C LEU A 205 39.36 3.55 10.88
N VAL A 206 40.02 2.54 10.30
CA VAL A 206 39.49 1.83 9.12
C VAL A 206 38.13 1.18 9.45
N GLN A 207 38.04 0.50 10.59
CA GLN A 207 36.77 -0.12 11.02
C GLN A 207 35.68 0.91 11.30
N THR A 208 36.05 2.04 11.88
CA THR A 208 35.10 3.17 12.09
C THR A 208 34.59 3.73 10.78
N ALA A 209 35.49 3.94 9.82
CA ALA A 209 35.11 4.42 8.48
C ALA A 209 34.18 3.42 7.77
N LYS A 210 34.45 2.12 7.87
CA LYS A 210 33.58 1.05 7.38
C LYS A 210 32.18 1.17 7.97
N MET A 211 32.06 1.25 9.29
CA MET A 211 30.76 1.36 9.96
C MET A 211 29.99 2.60 9.56
N ASN A 212 30.68 3.74 9.40
CA ASN A 212 30.05 4.97 8.92
C ASN A 212 29.56 4.82 7.48
N GLY A 213 30.33 4.16 6.62
CA GLY A 213 29.91 3.83 5.25
C GLY A 213 28.66 2.92 5.22
N ILE A 214 28.64 1.87 6.02
CA ILE A 214 27.48 0.97 6.17
C ILE A 214 26.23 1.76 6.57
N ASN A 215 26.36 2.62 7.58
CA ASN A 215 25.23 3.43 8.05
C ASN A 215 24.74 4.42 6.97
N ALA A 216 25.66 5.05 6.25
CA ALA A 216 25.30 5.95 5.16
C ALA A 216 24.53 5.21 4.02
N VAL A 217 25.01 4.04 3.62
CA VAL A 217 24.32 3.21 2.61
C VAL A 217 22.92 2.81 3.08
N LYS A 218 22.78 2.36 4.33
CA LYS A 218 21.47 1.97 4.89
C LYS A 218 20.47 3.13 4.94
N GLN A 219 20.94 4.34 5.18
CA GLN A 219 20.11 5.55 5.28
C GLN A 219 19.87 6.23 3.93
N ALA A 220 20.53 5.80 2.88
CA ALA A 220 20.30 6.37 1.54
C ALA A 220 18.84 6.17 1.12
N SER A 221 18.24 7.23 0.58
CA SER A 221 16.92 7.26 -0.05
C SER A 221 17.09 7.69 -1.51
N ASP A 222 16.09 7.42 -2.33
CA ASP A 222 16.04 7.88 -3.73
C ASP A 222 16.08 9.40 -3.84
#